data_5772f8925a5176796b26b7d8a7839886
#
_entry.id   5772f8925a5176796b26b7d8a7839886
#
_cell.length_a   1.000
_cell.length_b   1.000
_cell.length_c   1.000
_cell.angle_alpha   90.00
_cell.angle_beta   90.00
_cell.angle_gamma   90.00
#
_symmetry.space_group_name_H-M   'P 1'
#
loop_
_entity.id
_entity.type
_entity.pdbx_description
1 polymer ?
#
loop_
_entity_poly.entity_id
_entity_poly.type
_entity_poly.pdbx_seq_one_letter_code
_entity_poly.pdbx_strand_id
1 'polypeptide(L)'
;QADKGFVPVSKLVRNTMVIDLHKRGCMVWNNDVDRIVESAYMPQYHPFSAYLQSLPQWDGTDRVGPLAERVSTDALWRMVFGRWLRCMVAGWVQATADGASISGNAMIPLLVSEEQGVRKSTFCRMLLPPELRNYYTDKFELAGDERLELALSRFALVNLDEFDRYNKLHNAKLKNLVQLGTMQARRPYAAGFSKMARVASFIGTSNRFDLLTDPTGSRRFYCQEVKHVIDCDTPLDYAQLYAQLLHEVNIGEITYFTHTEEEQIQQHNRLYYQASPLRECFTRLFEFAPVDNGHEVSDMEGEWLTATAILLEIKRAMRGMGQKFSAVALGRELVQLQVPRRRSSKATLYYVRRKHDEGC
;
A
#
# COMPACT_ATOMS: atom_id res chain seq x y z
N GLN A 1 -1.96 32.30 -19.77
CA GLN A 1 -0.52 32.02 -19.59
C GLN A 1 -0.45 30.56 -19.16
N ALA A 2 0.12 29.69 -20.04
CA ALA A 2 0.25 28.27 -19.74
C ALA A 2 1.08 28.08 -18.48
N ASP A 3 0.58 27.25 -17.60
CA ASP A 3 1.18 26.77 -16.38
C ASP A 3 2.61 26.27 -16.66
N LYS A 4 3.60 27.12 -16.41
CA LYS A 4 5.00 26.72 -16.50
C LYS A 4 5.32 25.94 -15.24
N GLY A 5 4.91 24.68 -15.21
CA GLY A 5 5.25 23.76 -14.15
C GLY A 5 6.76 23.78 -13.89
N PHE A 6 7.15 23.59 -12.62
CA PHE A 6 8.56 23.46 -12.24
C PHE A 6 9.18 22.30 -13.01
N VAL A 7 10.28 22.57 -13.70
CA VAL A 7 11.07 21.55 -14.41
C VAL A 7 12.39 21.35 -13.67
N PRO A 8 12.89 20.10 -13.60
CA PRO A 8 14.20 19.83 -13.03
C PRO A 8 15.29 20.66 -13.73
N VAL A 9 16.24 21.18 -12.96
CA VAL A 9 17.41 21.89 -13.49
C VAL A 9 18.30 20.88 -14.21
N SER A 10 17.94 20.57 -15.45
CA SER A 10 18.69 19.65 -16.32
C SER A 10 19.96 20.32 -16.88
N LYS A 11 20.87 19.54 -17.46
CA LYS A 11 22.03 20.05 -18.17
C LYS A 11 21.64 21.07 -19.26
N LEU A 12 20.53 20.82 -19.96
CA LEU A 12 19.99 21.75 -20.95
C LEU A 12 19.64 23.11 -20.33
N VAL A 13 18.91 23.10 -19.21
CA VAL A 13 18.53 24.32 -18.49
C VAL A 13 19.75 25.07 -18.02
N ARG A 14 20.74 24.40 -17.43
CA ARG A 14 21.99 25.03 -16.96
C ARG A 14 22.75 25.70 -18.10
N ASN A 15 22.95 24.96 -19.22
CA ASN A 15 23.61 25.52 -20.41
C ASN A 15 22.86 26.73 -20.98
N THR A 16 21.51 26.68 -20.99
CA THR A 16 20.69 27.82 -21.44
C THR A 16 20.89 29.03 -20.54
N MET A 17 20.92 28.82 -19.20
CA MET A 17 21.18 29.91 -18.24
C MET A 17 22.54 30.55 -18.49
N VAL A 18 23.62 29.77 -18.71
CA VAL A 18 24.95 30.27 -19.01
C VAL A 18 24.95 31.10 -20.30
N ILE A 19 24.34 30.59 -21.36
CA ILE A 19 24.25 31.29 -22.66
C ILE A 19 23.49 32.60 -22.51
N ASP A 20 22.37 32.63 -21.79
CA ASP A 20 21.57 33.86 -21.59
C ASP A 20 22.30 34.88 -20.72
N LEU A 21 23.09 34.44 -19.73
CA LEU A 21 23.93 35.31 -18.91
C LEU A 21 25.06 35.91 -19.76
N HIS A 22 25.70 35.10 -20.65
CA HIS A 22 26.72 35.62 -21.58
C HIS A 22 26.14 36.65 -22.52
N LYS A 23 24.93 36.44 -23.07
CA LYS A 23 24.25 37.47 -23.91
C LYS A 23 23.98 38.78 -23.17
N ARG A 24 23.86 38.74 -21.85
CA ARG A 24 23.71 39.90 -20.97
C ARG A 24 25.04 40.50 -20.51
N GLY A 25 26.16 40.01 -21.01
CA GLY A 25 27.51 40.50 -20.69
C GLY A 25 28.10 39.93 -19.39
N CYS A 26 27.49 38.89 -18.79
CA CYS A 26 28.03 38.24 -17.61
C CYS A 26 28.96 37.11 -17.99
N MET A 27 30.19 37.10 -17.53
CA MET A 27 31.16 36.04 -17.72
C MET A 27 30.99 34.96 -16.64
N VAL A 28 30.17 33.98 -16.88
CA VAL A 28 29.84 32.88 -15.97
C VAL A 28 30.01 31.53 -16.66
N TRP A 29 30.37 30.50 -15.87
CA TRP A 29 30.54 29.13 -16.30
C TRP A 29 29.48 28.21 -15.68
N ASN A 30 29.34 26.98 -16.16
CA ASN A 30 28.42 26.01 -15.59
C ASN A 30 28.65 25.81 -14.08
N ASN A 31 29.90 25.80 -13.63
CA ASN A 31 30.23 25.67 -12.22
C ASN A 31 29.72 26.85 -11.36
N ASP A 32 29.62 28.03 -11.93
CA ASP A 32 29.09 29.20 -11.20
C ASP A 32 27.58 29.10 -11.05
N VAL A 33 26.90 28.64 -12.11
CA VAL A 33 25.46 28.32 -12.06
C VAL A 33 25.19 27.19 -11.05
N ASP A 34 26.02 26.13 -11.05
CA ASP A 34 25.88 25.03 -10.10
C ASP A 34 26.07 25.52 -8.64
N ARG A 35 27.09 26.34 -8.37
CA ARG A 35 27.31 26.96 -7.05
C ARG A 35 26.11 27.78 -6.57
N ILE A 36 25.46 28.54 -7.46
CA ILE A 36 24.29 29.33 -7.11
C ILE A 36 23.10 28.41 -6.84
N VAL A 37 22.83 27.46 -7.75
CA VAL A 37 21.69 26.54 -7.63
C VAL A 37 21.80 25.65 -6.38
N GLU A 38 23.01 25.27 -5.99
CA GLU A 38 23.29 24.45 -4.81
C GLU A 38 23.55 25.25 -3.53
N SER A 39 23.44 26.58 -3.59
CA SER A 39 23.69 27.47 -2.44
C SER A 39 22.42 27.77 -1.65
N ALA A 40 22.59 28.29 -0.44
CA ALA A 40 21.52 28.81 0.38
C ALA A 40 20.86 30.11 -0.15
N TYR A 41 21.43 30.71 -1.21
CA TYR A 41 20.82 31.88 -1.88
C TYR A 41 19.59 31.53 -2.71
N MET A 42 19.46 30.26 -3.11
CA MET A 42 18.25 29.80 -3.82
C MET A 42 17.16 29.49 -2.79
N PRO A 43 15.98 30.09 -2.89
CA PRO A 43 14.86 29.75 -2.03
C PRO A 43 14.53 28.26 -2.19
N GLN A 44 14.40 27.56 -1.08
CA GLN A 44 13.97 26.17 -1.12
C GLN A 44 12.48 26.13 -1.52
N TYR A 45 12.20 25.43 -2.60
CA TYR A 45 10.83 25.20 -3.07
C TYR A 45 10.42 23.78 -2.72
N HIS A 46 9.35 23.64 -1.92
CA HIS A 46 8.75 22.38 -1.59
C HIS A 46 7.37 22.30 -2.29
N PRO A 47 7.22 21.45 -3.31
CA PRO A 47 6.03 21.47 -4.18
C PRO A 47 4.74 21.19 -3.42
N PHE A 48 4.75 20.28 -2.46
CA PHE A 48 3.57 19.97 -1.66
C PHE A 48 3.19 21.12 -0.73
N SER A 49 4.18 21.75 -0.09
CA SER A 49 3.93 22.95 0.75
C SER A 49 3.35 24.08 -0.06
N ALA A 50 3.92 24.36 -1.22
CA ALA A 50 3.44 25.42 -2.11
C ALA A 50 2.01 25.15 -2.57
N TYR A 51 1.69 23.89 -2.91
CA TYR A 51 0.34 23.49 -3.27
C TYR A 51 -0.63 23.68 -2.10
N LEU A 52 -0.30 23.15 -0.92
CA LEU A 52 -1.16 23.25 0.26
C LEU A 52 -1.41 24.70 0.69
N GLN A 53 -0.39 25.56 0.57
CA GLN A 53 -0.51 27.00 0.87
C GLN A 53 -1.37 27.77 -0.16
N SER A 54 -1.50 27.25 -1.38
CA SER A 54 -2.33 27.86 -2.42
C SER A 54 -3.81 27.49 -2.34
N LEU A 55 -4.18 26.56 -1.46
CA LEU A 55 -5.55 26.09 -1.34
C LEU A 55 -6.47 27.15 -0.75
N PRO A 56 -7.72 27.25 -1.22
CA PRO A 56 -8.74 28.07 -0.58
C PRO A 56 -9.14 27.47 0.78
N GLN A 57 -9.89 28.25 1.56
CA GLN A 57 -10.56 27.70 2.72
C GLN A 57 -11.59 26.64 2.28
N TRP A 58 -11.67 25.53 3.04
CA TRP A 58 -12.69 24.51 2.79
C TRP A 58 -14.10 25.07 2.99
N ASP A 59 -15.00 24.77 2.07
CA ASP A 59 -16.39 25.26 2.06
C ASP A 59 -17.36 24.43 2.92
N GLY A 60 -16.85 23.40 3.61
CA GLY A 60 -17.66 22.51 4.46
C GLY A 60 -18.31 21.35 3.73
N THR A 61 -18.19 21.26 2.40
CA THR A 61 -18.79 20.17 1.61
C THR A 61 -17.86 18.97 1.53
N ASP A 62 -18.37 17.79 1.87
CA ASP A 62 -17.60 16.54 1.74
C ASP A 62 -17.37 16.18 0.27
N ARG A 63 -16.13 15.98 -0.11
CA ARG A 63 -15.68 15.54 -1.44
C ARG A 63 -14.94 14.22 -1.38
N VAL A 64 -14.50 13.82 -0.20
CA VAL A 64 -13.77 12.55 0.01
C VAL A 64 -14.73 11.37 -0.10
N GLY A 65 -15.91 11.45 0.52
CA GLY A 65 -16.94 10.41 0.46
C GLY A 65 -17.38 10.13 -0.98
N PRO A 66 -17.86 11.11 -1.75
CA PRO A 66 -18.22 10.91 -3.15
C PRO A 66 -17.09 10.40 -4.04
N LEU A 67 -15.83 10.77 -3.76
CA LEU A 67 -14.67 10.24 -4.46
C LEU A 67 -14.46 8.75 -4.16
N ALA A 68 -14.60 8.33 -2.90
CA ALA A 68 -14.54 6.93 -2.51
C ALA A 68 -15.64 6.10 -3.17
N GLU A 69 -16.86 6.65 -3.23
CA GLU A 69 -18.04 5.99 -3.81
C GLU A 69 -17.90 5.73 -5.32
N ARG A 70 -17.02 6.41 -6.03
CA ARG A 70 -16.70 6.08 -7.42
C ARG A 70 -16.11 4.66 -7.57
N VAL A 71 -15.54 4.11 -6.49
CA VAL A 71 -14.98 2.76 -6.46
C VAL A 71 -15.95 1.80 -5.78
N SER A 72 -16.47 2.17 -4.60
CA SER A 72 -17.39 1.34 -3.84
C SER A 72 -18.14 2.16 -2.78
N THR A 73 -19.42 1.83 -2.57
CA THR A 73 -20.24 2.38 -1.49
C THR A 73 -20.06 1.65 -0.15
N ASP A 74 -19.17 0.67 -0.07
CA ASP A 74 -18.85 -0.04 1.16
C ASP A 74 -18.36 0.93 2.24
N ALA A 75 -18.95 0.84 3.43
CA ALA A 75 -18.64 1.73 4.54
C ALA A 75 -17.19 1.58 5.03
N LEU A 76 -16.67 0.34 5.04
CA LEU A 76 -15.29 0.08 5.44
C LEU A 76 -14.31 0.68 4.41
N TRP A 77 -14.61 0.54 3.11
CA TRP A 77 -13.83 1.18 2.05
C TRP A 77 -13.80 2.70 2.20
N ARG A 78 -14.98 3.32 2.37
CA ARG A 78 -15.07 4.79 2.52
C ARG A 78 -14.22 5.28 3.69
N MET A 79 -14.30 4.60 4.83
CA MET A 79 -13.50 4.91 6.02
C MET A 79 -11.99 4.75 5.75
N VAL A 80 -11.58 3.61 5.17
CA VAL A 80 -10.16 3.32 4.89
C VAL A 80 -9.59 4.30 3.87
N PHE A 81 -10.31 4.54 2.78
CA PHE A 81 -9.86 5.44 1.71
C PHE A 81 -9.74 6.89 2.18
N GLY A 82 -10.74 7.40 2.90
CA GLY A 82 -10.71 8.76 3.44
C GLY A 82 -9.55 8.95 4.42
N ARG A 83 -9.34 8.00 5.32
CA ARG A 83 -8.23 8.04 6.27
C ARG A 83 -6.87 7.91 5.58
N TRP A 84 -6.77 7.07 4.56
CA TRP A 84 -5.57 6.93 3.75
C TRP A 84 -5.20 8.23 3.01
N LEU A 85 -6.18 8.91 2.40
CA LEU A 85 -5.98 10.22 1.75
C LEU A 85 -5.54 11.28 2.77
N ARG A 86 -6.20 11.34 3.94
CA ARG A 86 -5.84 12.24 5.04
C ARG A 86 -4.40 12.00 5.50
N CYS A 87 -4.01 10.74 5.66
CA CYS A 87 -2.65 10.37 6.05
C CYS A 87 -1.62 10.78 4.98
N MET A 88 -1.97 10.71 3.70
CA MET A 88 -1.12 11.20 2.59
C MET A 88 -0.86 12.71 2.73
N VAL A 89 -1.89 13.50 2.94
CA VAL A 89 -1.77 14.96 3.12
C VAL A 89 -1.03 15.28 4.42
N ALA A 90 -1.29 14.57 5.51
CA ALA A 90 -0.56 14.73 6.77
C ALA A 90 0.95 14.49 6.58
N GLY A 91 1.34 13.49 5.79
CA GLY A 91 2.74 13.26 5.41
C GLY A 91 3.37 14.43 4.67
N TRP A 92 2.62 15.09 3.79
CA TRP A 92 3.10 16.30 3.09
C TRP A 92 3.27 17.49 4.03
N VAL A 93 2.33 17.71 4.95
CA VAL A 93 2.42 18.75 5.97
C VAL A 93 3.64 18.53 6.88
N GLN A 94 3.81 17.30 7.38
CA GLN A 94 4.91 16.94 8.28
C GLN A 94 6.28 17.03 7.59
N ALA A 95 6.36 16.68 6.31
CA ALA A 95 7.61 16.76 5.54
C ALA A 95 8.15 18.19 5.41
N THR A 96 7.30 19.19 5.60
CA THR A 96 7.66 20.60 5.52
C THR A 96 7.97 21.22 6.89
N ALA A 97 7.66 20.53 7.98
CA ALA A 97 7.90 21.01 9.35
C ALA A 97 9.28 20.55 9.83
N ASP A 98 10.13 21.49 10.23
CA ASP A 98 11.45 21.21 10.79
C ASP A 98 11.33 20.37 12.07
N GLY A 99 11.97 19.20 12.06
CA GLY A 99 12.10 18.35 13.26
C GLY A 99 10.88 17.51 13.63
N ALA A 100 9.80 17.53 12.85
CA ALA A 100 8.61 16.72 13.13
C ALA A 100 8.91 15.22 12.99
N SER A 101 8.34 14.43 13.89
CA SER A 101 8.28 12.97 13.76
C SER A 101 7.30 12.64 12.64
N ILE A 102 7.79 12.08 11.53
CA ILE A 102 6.95 11.77 10.38
C ILE A 102 6.40 10.37 10.55
N SER A 103 5.08 10.27 10.64
CA SER A 103 4.36 9.02 10.55
C SER A 103 4.08 8.71 9.08
N GLY A 104 4.71 7.67 8.54
CA GLY A 104 4.45 7.25 7.17
C GLY A 104 3.02 6.69 7.00
N ASN A 105 2.45 6.86 5.80
CA ASN A 105 1.17 6.23 5.46
C ASN A 105 1.36 4.71 5.33
N ALA A 106 0.99 3.97 6.38
CA ALA A 106 1.27 2.55 6.51
C ALA A 106 0.26 1.65 5.76
N MET A 107 -0.83 2.22 5.24
CA MET A 107 -1.87 1.51 4.50
C MET A 107 -1.63 1.58 2.99
N ILE A 108 -1.89 0.47 2.30
CA ILE A 108 -1.87 0.35 0.84
C ILE A 108 -3.25 -0.14 0.39
N PRO A 109 -4.11 0.72 -0.14
CA PRO A 109 -5.32 0.29 -0.82
C PRO A 109 -4.97 -0.46 -2.11
N LEU A 110 -5.61 -1.60 -2.37
CA LEU A 110 -5.48 -2.40 -3.58
C LEU A 110 -6.83 -2.49 -4.27
N LEU A 111 -6.94 -1.96 -5.47
CA LEU A 111 -8.13 -2.04 -6.31
C LEU A 111 -8.10 -3.33 -7.11
N VAL A 112 -9.05 -4.21 -6.90
CA VAL A 112 -9.07 -5.57 -7.42
C VAL A 112 -10.26 -5.77 -8.34
N SER A 113 -10.05 -6.31 -9.54
CA SER A 113 -11.11 -6.74 -10.43
C SER A 113 -10.54 -7.70 -11.48
N GLU A 114 -11.21 -8.82 -11.74
CA GLU A 114 -10.85 -9.73 -12.84
C GLU A 114 -11.08 -9.06 -14.20
N GLU A 115 -12.06 -8.15 -14.26
CA GLU A 115 -12.33 -7.40 -15.48
C GLU A 115 -11.22 -6.39 -15.75
N GLN A 116 -10.73 -6.40 -16.98
CA GLN A 116 -9.84 -5.37 -17.49
C GLN A 116 -10.65 -4.17 -17.98
N GLY A 117 -10.02 -2.99 -17.98
CA GLY A 117 -10.67 -1.78 -18.50
C GLY A 117 -11.61 -1.08 -17.51
N VAL A 118 -11.81 -1.57 -16.29
CA VAL A 118 -12.61 -0.89 -15.25
C VAL A 118 -11.93 0.39 -14.69
N ARG A 119 -10.86 0.86 -15.34
CA ARG A 119 -10.20 2.16 -15.11
C ARG A 119 -9.48 2.30 -13.75
N LYS A 120 -9.06 1.20 -13.12
CA LYS A 120 -8.32 1.20 -11.83
C LYS A 120 -7.11 2.12 -11.84
N SER A 121 -6.17 1.92 -12.79
CA SER A 121 -4.93 2.72 -12.88
C SER A 121 -5.20 4.19 -13.25
N THR A 122 -6.26 4.46 -14.03
CA THR A 122 -6.72 5.82 -14.34
C THR A 122 -7.20 6.51 -13.07
N PHE A 123 -7.98 5.82 -12.23
CA PHE A 123 -8.44 6.34 -10.94
C PHE A 123 -7.24 6.65 -10.02
N CYS A 124 -6.26 5.74 -9.92
CA CYS A 124 -5.06 6.00 -9.13
C CYS A 124 -4.33 7.27 -9.56
N ARG A 125 -4.21 7.48 -10.88
CA ARG A 125 -3.53 8.67 -11.43
C ARG A 125 -4.30 9.96 -11.21
N MET A 126 -5.63 9.92 -11.25
CA MET A 126 -6.47 11.10 -11.05
C MET A 126 -6.53 11.58 -9.60
N LEU A 127 -6.07 10.79 -8.64
CA LEU A 127 -6.06 11.22 -7.24
C LEU A 127 -5.18 12.44 -7.01
N LEU A 128 -4.09 12.62 -7.76
CA LEU A 128 -3.26 13.83 -7.66
C LEU A 128 -3.78 14.96 -8.55
N PRO A 129 -3.79 16.20 -8.03
CA PRO A 129 -4.15 17.38 -8.81
C PRO A 129 -3.16 17.60 -9.95
N PRO A 130 -3.55 18.33 -11.00
CA PRO A 130 -2.71 18.61 -12.17
C PRO A 130 -1.31 19.10 -11.82
N GLU A 131 -1.20 19.99 -10.81
CA GLU A 131 0.04 20.60 -10.34
C GLU A 131 1.03 19.59 -9.75
N LEU A 132 0.52 18.50 -9.18
CA LEU A 132 1.31 17.47 -8.52
C LEU A 132 1.43 16.17 -9.34
N ARG A 133 0.91 16.08 -10.55
CA ARG A 133 0.97 14.88 -11.40
C ARG A 133 2.38 14.41 -11.72
N ASN A 134 3.35 15.32 -11.75
CA ASN A 134 4.76 14.96 -11.92
C ASN A 134 5.35 14.17 -10.74
N TYR A 135 4.62 14.11 -9.63
CA TYR A 135 4.97 13.35 -8.41
C TYR A 135 4.17 12.07 -8.28
N TYR A 136 3.50 11.63 -9.34
CA TYR A 136 2.91 10.30 -9.49
C TYR A 136 3.87 9.38 -10.25
N THR A 137 3.90 8.10 -9.86
CA THR A 137 4.57 7.07 -10.64
C THR A 137 3.82 5.74 -10.58
N ASP A 138 3.75 5.05 -11.69
CA ASP A 138 3.32 3.65 -11.84
C ASP A 138 4.49 2.73 -12.22
N LYS A 139 5.70 3.29 -12.34
CA LYS A 139 6.96 2.58 -12.64
C LYS A 139 7.84 2.56 -11.39
N PHE A 140 7.43 1.75 -10.41
CA PHE A 140 8.15 1.65 -9.15
C PHE A 140 8.80 0.28 -9.02
N GLU A 141 10.14 0.26 -9.03
CA GLU A 141 10.92 -0.95 -8.88
C GLU A 141 11.42 -1.08 -7.45
N LEU A 142 11.16 -2.24 -6.84
CA LEU A 142 11.64 -2.56 -5.49
C LEU A 142 13.12 -3.00 -5.46
N ALA A 143 13.87 -2.73 -6.52
CA ALA A 143 15.28 -3.03 -6.64
C ALA A 143 16.15 -1.79 -6.31
N GLY A 144 17.23 -1.99 -5.55
CA GLY A 144 18.20 -0.95 -5.21
C GLY A 144 17.74 0.01 -4.09
N ASP A 145 18.25 -0.17 -2.87
CA ASP A 145 17.76 0.52 -1.66
C ASP A 145 17.90 2.04 -1.74
N GLU A 146 19.04 2.59 -2.19
CA GLU A 146 19.23 4.04 -2.31
C GLU A 146 18.27 4.71 -3.30
N ARG A 147 17.96 4.05 -4.43
CA ARG A 147 17.00 4.58 -5.42
C ARG A 147 15.58 4.57 -4.89
N LEU A 148 15.23 3.54 -4.09
CA LEU A 148 13.95 3.45 -3.42
C LEU A 148 13.73 4.59 -2.44
N GLU A 149 14.70 4.86 -1.58
CA GLU A 149 14.62 5.91 -0.58
C GLU A 149 14.46 7.28 -1.24
N LEU A 150 15.23 7.56 -2.30
CA LEU A 150 15.06 8.77 -3.09
C LEU A 150 13.67 8.88 -3.74
N ALA A 151 13.14 7.78 -4.27
CA ALA A 151 11.80 7.75 -4.85
C ALA A 151 10.72 8.04 -3.80
N LEU A 152 10.84 7.47 -2.58
CA LEU A 152 9.90 7.68 -1.48
C LEU A 152 9.90 9.12 -0.93
N SER A 153 11.01 9.83 -1.06
CA SER A 153 11.09 11.25 -0.68
C SER A 153 10.63 12.19 -1.81
N ARG A 154 10.52 11.71 -3.04
CA ARG A 154 10.19 12.50 -4.22
C ARG A 154 8.74 12.38 -4.64
N PHE A 155 8.22 11.15 -4.75
CA PHE A 155 6.88 10.93 -5.26
C PHE A 155 5.83 11.09 -4.15
N ALA A 156 4.71 11.73 -4.49
CA ALA A 156 3.55 11.85 -3.61
C ALA A 156 2.74 10.56 -3.57
N LEU A 157 2.57 9.95 -4.75
CA LEU A 157 1.76 8.75 -4.93
C LEU A 157 2.46 7.75 -5.85
N VAL A 158 2.62 6.54 -5.33
CA VAL A 158 3.18 5.40 -6.05
C VAL A 158 2.05 4.40 -6.29
N ASN A 159 1.73 4.14 -7.56
CA ASN A 159 0.82 3.07 -7.93
C ASN A 159 1.61 1.79 -8.20
N LEU A 160 1.34 0.76 -7.40
CA LEU A 160 1.84 -0.60 -7.60
C LEU A 160 0.93 -1.29 -8.62
N ASP A 161 1.12 -0.93 -9.89
CA ASP A 161 0.31 -1.49 -10.97
C ASP A 161 0.61 -2.98 -11.15
N GLU A 162 -0.43 -3.79 -11.39
CA GLU A 162 -0.33 -5.25 -11.47
C GLU A 162 0.35 -5.84 -10.22
N PHE A 163 -0.20 -5.52 -9.06
CA PHE A 163 0.33 -5.95 -7.75
C PHE A 163 0.56 -7.46 -7.63
N ASP A 164 -0.17 -8.26 -8.38
CA ASP A 164 -0.01 -9.71 -8.46
C ASP A 164 1.36 -10.18 -9.00
N ARG A 165 2.12 -9.31 -9.67
CA ARG A 165 3.51 -9.58 -10.09
C ARG A 165 4.51 -9.52 -8.93
N TYR A 166 4.13 -8.91 -7.80
CA TYR A 166 5.01 -8.80 -6.65
C TYR A 166 5.03 -10.11 -5.85
N ASN A 167 6.20 -10.72 -5.73
CA ASN A 167 6.40 -11.96 -4.98
C ASN A 167 6.46 -11.73 -3.46
N LYS A 168 6.60 -12.83 -2.69
CA LYS A 168 6.66 -12.77 -1.21
C LYS A 168 7.79 -11.87 -0.68
N LEU A 169 8.94 -11.82 -1.36
CA LEU A 169 10.07 -10.98 -0.95
C LEU A 169 9.76 -9.49 -1.16
N HIS A 170 9.14 -9.16 -2.28
CA HIS A 170 8.66 -7.81 -2.57
C HIS A 170 7.63 -7.37 -1.53
N ASN A 171 6.68 -8.23 -1.17
CA ASN A 171 5.67 -7.93 -0.15
C ASN A 171 6.30 -7.69 1.23
N ALA A 172 7.31 -8.46 1.62
CA ALA A 172 8.05 -8.23 2.86
C ALA A 172 8.78 -6.88 2.85
N LYS A 173 9.42 -6.53 1.73
CA LYS A 173 10.11 -5.25 1.56
C LYS A 173 9.12 -4.08 1.60
N LEU A 174 7.98 -4.17 0.90
CA LEU A 174 6.92 -3.16 0.94
C LEU A 174 6.40 -2.94 2.37
N LYS A 175 6.16 -4.01 3.13
CA LYS A 175 5.73 -3.91 4.54
C LYS A 175 6.70 -3.13 5.41
N ASN A 176 8.00 -3.22 5.14
CA ASN A 176 9.01 -2.44 5.84
C ASN A 176 9.01 -0.99 5.36
N LEU A 177 8.97 -0.76 4.05
CA LEU A 177 9.00 0.57 3.46
C LEU A 177 7.81 1.44 3.90
N VAL A 178 6.60 0.86 4.00
CA VAL A 178 5.40 1.63 4.41
C VAL A 178 5.40 2.04 5.87
N GLN A 179 6.30 1.49 6.69
CA GLN A 179 6.45 1.90 8.09
C GLN A 179 7.49 3.00 8.29
N LEU A 180 8.35 3.24 7.28
CA LEU A 180 9.36 4.28 7.39
C LEU A 180 8.69 5.66 7.32
N GLY A 181 8.93 6.49 8.30
CA GLY A 181 8.54 7.92 8.25
C GLY A 181 9.68 8.80 7.71
N THR A 182 10.91 8.42 8.05
CA THR A 182 12.13 9.12 7.60
C THR A 182 13.14 8.10 7.09
N MET A 183 13.97 8.54 6.17
CA MET A 183 15.00 7.74 5.54
C MET A 183 16.33 8.47 5.55
N GLN A 184 17.43 7.76 5.39
CA GLN A 184 18.76 8.33 5.20
C GLN A 184 19.22 7.97 3.79
N ALA A 185 19.12 8.91 2.87
CA ALA A 185 19.54 8.69 1.49
C ALA A 185 20.66 9.66 1.09
N ARG A 186 21.54 9.20 0.23
CA ARG A 186 22.55 10.02 -0.40
C ARG A 186 21.99 10.61 -1.68
N ARG A 187 21.86 11.94 -1.73
CA ARG A 187 21.52 12.60 -2.99
C ARG A 187 22.63 12.41 -4.01
N PRO A 188 22.34 12.25 -5.31
CA PRO A 188 23.38 12.26 -6.33
C PRO A 188 24.29 13.47 -6.17
N TYR A 189 25.61 13.23 -6.18
CA TYR A 189 26.67 14.23 -6.01
C TYR A 189 26.79 14.85 -4.60
N ALA A 190 26.02 14.45 -3.62
CA ALA A 190 26.18 14.90 -2.24
C ALA A 190 27.33 14.16 -1.54
N ALA A 191 28.09 14.88 -0.67
CA ALA A 191 29.21 14.33 0.07
C ALA A 191 28.81 13.37 1.21
N GLY A 192 27.53 13.34 1.61
CA GLY A 192 27.04 12.55 2.74
C GLY A 192 25.57 12.16 2.64
N PHE A 193 25.13 11.34 3.61
CA PHE A 193 23.74 11.00 3.78
C PHE A 193 22.96 12.19 4.38
N SER A 194 21.77 12.43 3.87
CA SER A 194 20.84 13.39 4.44
C SER A 194 19.57 12.68 4.92
N LYS A 195 19.04 13.13 6.06
CA LYS A 195 17.75 12.68 6.56
C LYS A 195 16.68 13.27 5.65
N MET A 196 15.81 12.44 5.12
CA MET A 196 14.74 12.83 4.20
C MET A 196 13.40 12.30 4.72
N ALA A 197 12.39 13.14 4.61
CA ALA A 197 11.03 12.74 4.92
C ALA A 197 10.48 11.80 3.84
N ARG A 198 9.73 10.79 4.24
CA ARG A 198 8.94 10.02 3.30
C ARG A 198 7.64 10.76 3.03
N VAL A 199 7.42 11.17 1.80
CA VAL A 199 6.18 11.82 1.33
C VAL A 199 5.28 10.87 0.55
N ALA A 200 5.83 9.76 0.05
CA ALA A 200 5.13 8.81 -0.79
C ALA A 200 4.05 8.03 -0.01
N SER A 201 2.85 8.02 -0.54
CA SER A 201 1.81 7.05 -0.24
C SER A 201 1.71 6.01 -1.35
N PHE A 202 1.24 4.81 -1.00
CA PHE A 202 1.10 3.72 -1.96
C PHE A 202 -0.38 3.42 -2.19
N ILE A 203 -0.70 3.08 -3.43
CA ILE A 203 -1.95 2.45 -3.87
C ILE A 203 -1.56 1.37 -4.86
N GLY A 204 -2.43 0.40 -5.13
CA GLY A 204 -2.12 -0.61 -6.14
C GLY A 204 -3.34 -1.08 -6.88
N THR A 205 -3.10 -1.79 -7.99
CA THR A 205 -4.13 -2.41 -8.81
C THR A 205 -3.81 -3.88 -9.05
N SER A 206 -4.83 -4.71 -9.19
CA SER A 206 -4.66 -6.11 -9.57
C SER A 206 -5.84 -6.62 -10.38
N ASN A 207 -5.56 -7.63 -11.21
CA ASN A 207 -6.57 -8.39 -11.93
C ASN A 207 -6.82 -9.78 -11.28
N ARG A 208 -6.22 -10.06 -10.13
CA ARG A 208 -6.38 -11.31 -9.38
C ARG A 208 -6.87 -11.02 -7.97
N PHE A 209 -7.63 -11.95 -7.42
CA PHE A 209 -8.09 -11.88 -6.02
C PHE A 209 -7.10 -12.49 -5.04
N ASP A 210 -6.32 -13.48 -5.44
CA ASP A 210 -5.36 -14.20 -4.60
C ASP A 210 -4.04 -13.43 -4.40
N LEU A 211 -4.09 -12.30 -3.72
CA LEU A 211 -2.99 -11.33 -3.61
C LEU A 211 -2.14 -11.50 -2.36
N LEU A 212 -2.80 -11.81 -1.24
CA LEU A 212 -2.16 -11.77 0.06
C LEU A 212 -1.63 -13.14 0.46
N THR A 213 -0.37 -13.20 0.90
CA THR A 213 0.30 -14.47 1.25
C THR A 213 0.54 -14.65 2.75
N ASP A 214 0.45 -13.56 3.53
CA ASP A 214 0.76 -13.56 4.96
C ASP A 214 -0.32 -12.87 5.76
N PRO A 215 -1.13 -13.63 6.52
CA PRO A 215 -2.21 -13.07 7.33
C PRO A 215 -1.77 -12.09 8.39
N THR A 216 -0.58 -12.31 8.98
CA THR A 216 -0.11 -11.49 10.10
C THR A 216 0.36 -10.10 9.66
N GLY A 217 0.77 -9.95 8.40
CA GLY A 217 1.23 -8.69 7.85
C GLY A 217 0.22 -7.98 6.96
N SER A 218 -0.96 -8.55 6.74
CA SER A 218 -1.96 -8.03 5.81
C SER A 218 -2.69 -6.77 6.29
N ARG A 219 -2.59 -6.40 7.56
CA ARG A 219 -3.16 -5.15 8.09
C ARG A 219 -2.66 -3.89 7.39
N ARG A 220 -1.59 -4.00 6.59
CA ARG A 220 -1.05 -2.90 5.78
C ARG A 220 -1.68 -2.79 4.40
N PHE A 221 -2.48 -3.77 4.02
CA PHE A 221 -3.20 -3.80 2.75
C PHE A 221 -4.69 -3.74 3.01
N TYR A 222 -5.40 -3.07 2.13
CA TYR A 222 -6.85 -3.13 2.06
C TYR A 222 -7.26 -3.42 0.62
N CYS A 223 -7.81 -4.60 0.37
CA CYS A 223 -8.23 -5.02 -0.97
C CYS A 223 -9.68 -4.61 -1.19
N GLN A 224 -9.93 -3.76 -2.18
CA GLN A 224 -11.27 -3.37 -2.58
C GLN A 224 -11.62 -3.94 -3.95
N GLU A 225 -12.66 -4.75 -4.01
CA GLU A 225 -13.22 -5.21 -5.28
C GLU A 225 -13.89 -4.05 -6.02
N VAL A 226 -13.54 -3.91 -7.30
CA VAL A 226 -14.15 -2.95 -8.22
C VAL A 226 -15.11 -3.70 -9.12
N LYS A 227 -16.41 -3.46 -8.94
CA LYS A 227 -17.52 -4.20 -9.61
C LYS A 227 -18.09 -3.48 -10.83
N HIS A 228 -17.61 -2.29 -11.13
CA HIS A 228 -18.10 -1.46 -12.24
C HIS A 228 -16.97 -0.60 -12.79
N VAL A 229 -17.19 -0.01 -13.96
CA VAL A 229 -16.23 0.95 -14.53
C VAL A 229 -16.23 2.21 -13.66
N ILE A 230 -15.04 2.56 -13.13
CA ILE A 230 -14.88 3.73 -12.26
C ILE A 230 -15.09 5.01 -13.07
N ASP A 231 -15.95 5.91 -12.57
CA ASP A 231 -16.10 7.23 -13.16
C ASP A 231 -14.84 8.07 -12.93
N CYS A 232 -14.06 8.22 -13.98
CA CYS A 232 -12.90 9.09 -14.03
C CYS A 232 -13.10 10.32 -14.92
N ASP A 233 -14.30 10.49 -15.48
CA ASP A 233 -14.61 11.58 -16.43
C ASP A 233 -15.25 12.78 -15.73
N THR A 234 -16.06 12.54 -14.70
CA THR A 234 -16.61 13.62 -13.87
C THR A 234 -15.47 14.40 -13.20
N PRO A 235 -15.34 15.71 -13.47
CA PRO A 235 -14.28 16.54 -12.92
C PRO A 235 -14.24 16.50 -11.39
N LEU A 236 -13.02 16.55 -10.83
CA LEU A 236 -12.81 16.72 -9.40
C LEU A 236 -12.48 18.18 -9.10
N ASP A 237 -13.11 18.73 -8.08
CA ASP A 237 -12.70 19.98 -7.47
C ASP A 237 -11.51 19.72 -6.55
N TYR A 238 -10.32 19.65 -7.14
CA TYR A 238 -9.09 19.35 -6.40
C TYR A 238 -8.80 20.41 -5.32
N ALA A 239 -9.11 21.68 -5.58
CA ALA A 239 -8.85 22.73 -4.63
C ALA A 239 -9.64 22.50 -3.33
N GLN A 240 -10.92 22.18 -3.43
CA GLN A 240 -11.76 21.92 -2.28
C GLN A 240 -11.56 20.52 -1.68
N LEU A 241 -11.25 19.49 -2.49
CA LEU A 241 -10.90 18.17 -1.98
C LEU A 241 -9.68 18.21 -1.06
N TYR A 242 -8.62 18.87 -1.50
CA TYR A 242 -7.40 18.99 -0.70
C TYR A 242 -7.53 20.03 0.42
N ALA A 243 -8.36 21.05 0.26
CA ALA A 243 -8.71 21.97 1.36
C ALA A 243 -9.45 21.24 2.49
N GLN A 244 -10.37 20.32 2.16
CA GLN A 244 -11.02 19.43 3.14
C GLN A 244 -9.98 18.61 3.89
N LEU A 245 -9.13 17.86 3.16
CA LEU A 245 -8.10 16.98 3.76
C LEU A 245 -7.13 17.77 4.64
N LEU A 246 -6.71 18.96 4.19
CA LEU A 246 -5.83 19.84 4.97
C LEU A 246 -6.53 20.36 6.24
N HIS A 247 -7.80 20.74 6.14
CA HIS A 247 -8.60 21.14 7.30
C HIS A 247 -8.69 19.99 8.31
N GLU A 248 -9.05 18.78 7.87
CA GLU A 248 -9.14 17.60 8.71
C GLU A 248 -7.81 17.27 9.42
N VAL A 249 -6.67 17.41 8.72
CA VAL A 249 -5.33 17.25 9.32
C VAL A 249 -5.07 18.32 10.38
N ASN A 250 -5.42 19.58 10.10
CA ASN A 250 -5.15 20.71 11.00
C ASN A 250 -5.99 20.66 12.29
N ILE A 251 -7.20 20.10 12.24
CA ILE A 251 -8.02 19.89 13.44
C ILE A 251 -7.68 18.60 14.18
N GLY A 252 -6.70 17.83 13.70
CA GLY A 252 -6.20 16.63 14.35
C GLY A 252 -7.04 15.38 14.14
N GLU A 253 -7.78 15.29 13.05
CA GLU A 253 -8.52 14.08 12.67
C GLU A 253 -7.58 12.87 12.54
N ILE A 254 -8.10 11.70 12.93
CA ILE A 254 -7.33 10.46 13.03
C ILE A 254 -6.75 10.05 11.66
N THR A 255 -5.44 9.79 11.63
CA THR A 255 -4.69 9.31 10.44
C THR A 255 -4.22 7.86 10.56
N TYR A 256 -4.48 7.21 11.70
CA TYR A 256 -4.11 5.80 11.95
C TYR A 256 -5.36 4.94 12.13
N PHE A 257 -5.21 3.62 12.10
CA PHE A 257 -6.27 2.66 12.35
C PHE A 257 -6.17 2.12 13.76
N THR A 258 -7.30 2.02 14.45
CA THR A 258 -7.40 1.38 15.77
C THR A 258 -7.27 -0.14 15.62
N HIS A 259 -7.01 -0.83 16.74
CA HIS A 259 -6.89 -2.30 16.74
C HIS A 259 -8.15 -2.98 16.18
N THR A 260 -9.32 -2.53 16.59
CA THR A 260 -10.60 -3.07 16.11
C THR A 260 -10.78 -2.86 14.59
N GLU A 261 -10.38 -1.69 14.08
CA GLU A 261 -10.44 -1.42 12.63
C GLU A 261 -9.42 -2.26 11.86
N GLU A 262 -8.21 -2.46 12.41
CA GLU A 262 -7.23 -3.39 11.84
C GLU A 262 -7.78 -4.82 11.78
N GLU A 263 -8.52 -5.29 12.78
CA GLU A 263 -9.19 -6.59 12.78
C GLU A 263 -10.26 -6.68 11.70
N GLN A 264 -11.10 -5.65 11.55
CA GLN A 264 -12.11 -5.56 10.48
C GLN A 264 -11.46 -5.61 9.10
N ILE A 265 -10.38 -4.87 8.89
CA ILE A 265 -9.60 -4.89 7.65
C ILE A 265 -9.03 -6.29 7.40
N GLN A 266 -8.46 -6.94 8.40
CA GLN A 266 -7.94 -8.30 8.27
C GLN A 266 -9.03 -9.32 7.95
N GLN A 267 -10.21 -9.19 8.55
CA GLN A 267 -11.36 -10.04 8.27
C GLN A 267 -11.86 -9.85 6.83
N HIS A 268 -11.99 -8.61 6.40
CA HIS A 268 -12.34 -8.28 5.00
C HIS A 268 -11.33 -8.88 4.01
N ASN A 269 -10.04 -8.76 4.31
CA ASN A 269 -8.96 -9.26 3.46
C ASN A 269 -8.89 -10.79 3.35
N ARG A 270 -9.65 -11.56 4.14
CA ARG A 270 -9.64 -13.03 4.08
C ARG A 270 -9.99 -13.59 2.69
N LEU A 271 -10.82 -12.89 1.95
CA LEU A 271 -11.23 -13.25 0.59
C LEU A 271 -10.09 -13.15 -0.43
N TYR A 272 -9.03 -12.40 -0.10
CA TYR A 272 -7.92 -12.08 -0.99
C TYR A 272 -6.63 -12.85 -0.66
N TYR A 273 -6.71 -13.84 0.22
CA TYR A 273 -5.55 -14.68 0.51
C TYR A 273 -5.37 -15.75 -0.55
N GLN A 274 -4.11 -15.91 -0.97
CA GLN A 274 -3.75 -17.06 -1.78
C GLN A 274 -4.08 -18.33 -1.02
N ALA A 275 -4.78 -19.24 -1.67
CA ALA A 275 -4.91 -20.60 -1.16
C ALA A 275 -3.51 -21.19 -1.05
N SER A 276 -3.09 -21.54 0.15
CA SER A 276 -1.79 -22.18 0.29
C SER A 276 -1.93 -23.62 -0.25
N PRO A 277 -0.92 -24.13 -0.97
CA PRO A 277 -0.93 -25.53 -1.40
C PRO A 277 -1.19 -26.50 -0.22
N LEU A 278 -0.80 -26.08 0.97
CA LEU A 278 -1.03 -26.84 2.19
C LEU A 278 -2.51 -26.85 2.59
N ARG A 279 -3.22 -25.73 2.40
CA ARG A 279 -4.67 -25.60 2.61
C ARG A 279 -5.44 -26.46 1.60
N GLU A 280 -5.06 -26.40 0.32
CA GLU A 280 -5.69 -27.21 -0.72
C GLU A 280 -5.52 -28.72 -0.45
N CYS A 281 -4.31 -29.14 -0.08
CA CYS A 281 -4.05 -30.50 0.31
C CYS A 281 -4.87 -30.94 1.52
N PHE A 282 -4.98 -30.06 2.53
CA PHE A 282 -5.76 -30.34 3.72
C PHE A 282 -7.26 -30.47 3.39
N THR A 283 -7.85 -29.50 2.70
CA THR A 283 -9.27 -29.48 2.35
C THR A 283 -9.67 -30.58 1.38
N ARG A 284 -8.71 -31.10 0.59
CA ARG A 284 -8.91 -32.28 -0.25
C ARG A 284 -9.05 -33.55 0.57
N LEU A 285 -8.26 -33.71 1.64
CA LEU A 285 -8.17 -34.97 2.42
C LEU A 285 -9.07 -34.96 3.65
N PHE A 286 -9.40 -33.78 4.19
CA PHE A 286 -10.12 -33.64 5.45
C PHE A 286 -11.33 -32.73 5.33
N GLU A 287 -12.34 -33.03 6.11
CA GLU A 287 -13.49 -32.17 6.40
C GLU A 287 -13.43 -31.70 7.84
N PHE A 288 -14.04 -30.55 8.10
CA PHE A 288 -14.22 -30.00 9.43
C PHE A 288 -15.49 -29.13 9.46
N ALA A 289 -16.14 -29.06 10.62
CA ALA A 289 -17.20 -28.11 10.85
C ALA A 289 -16.56 -26.83 11.43
N PRO A 290 -16.73 -25.63 10.82
CA PRO A 290 -16.26 -24.39 11.43
C PRO A 290 -16.99 -24.15 12.74
N VAL A 291 -16.27 -23.66 13.75
CA VAL A 291 -16.88 -23.27 15.06
C VAL A 291 -17.61 -21.95 14.84
N ASP A 292 -18.92 -21.98 14.92
CA ASP A 292 -19.72 -20.77 15.01
C ASP A 292 -19.98 -20.49 16.51
N ASN A 293 -19.42 -19.37 16.99
CA ASN A 293 -19.65 -18.71 18.28
C ASN A 293 -20.18 -19.59 19.45
N GLY A 294 -19.40 -20.60 19.87
CA GLY A 294 -19.60 -21.21 21.19
C GLY A 294 -20.57 -22.39 21.28
N HIS A 295 -21.13 -22.89 20.18
CA HIS A 295 -21.92 -24.12 20.16
C HIS A 295 -21.08 -25.35 19.81
N GLU A 296 -21.47 -26.48 20.42
CA GLU A 296 -20.79 -27.77 20.34
C GLU A 296 -20.52 -28.22 18.91
N VAL A 297 -19.41 -28.95 18.77
CA VAL A 297 -19.01 -29.63 17.53
C VAL A 297 -20.24 -30.38 16.97
N SER A 298 -20.73 -29.96 15.80
CA SER A 298 -21.88 -30.60 15.13
C SER A 298 -21.70 -32.12 15.06
N ASP A 299 -22.79 -32.90 14.84
CA ASP A 299 -22.89 -34.37 14.75
C ASP A 299 -21.93 -35.05 13.73
N MET A 300 -20.87 -34.37 13.32
CA MET A 300 -19.87 -34.90 12.41
C MET A 300 -18.94 -35.84 13.19
N GLU A 301 -19.01 -37.14 12.90
CA GLU A 301 -18.04 -38.15 13.39
C GLU A 301 -16.62 -37.79 12.88
N GLY A 302 -15.76 -37.29 13.77
CA GLY A 302 -14.40 -36.91 13.48
C GLY A 302 -13.43 -37.33 14.58
N GLU A 303 -12.17 -37.05 14.39
CA GLU A 303 -11.11 -37.38 15.36
C GLU A 303 -10.25 -36.17 15.68
N TRP A 304 -9.66 -36.19 16.88
CA TRP A 304 -8.74 -35.16 17.32
C TRP A 304 -7.30 -35.49 16.92
N LEU A 305 -6.76 -34.78 15.92
CA LEU A 305 -5.41 -35.00 15.42
C LEU A 305 -4.50 -33.79 15.69
N THR A 306 -3.20 -34.05 15.86
CA THR A 306 -2.19 -33.02 15.88
C THR A 306 -1.88 -32.50 14.46
N ALA A 307 -1.42 -31.29 14.33
CA ALA A 307 -0.94 -30.76 13.03
C ALA A 307 0.15 -31.64 12.40
N THR A 308 0.98 -32.29 13.22
CA THR A 308 2.00 -33.23 12.75
C THR A 308 1.38 -34.52 12.15
N ALA A 309 0.34 -35.06 12.79
CA ALA A 309 -0.36 -36.27 12.29
C ALA A 309 -1.05 -35.94 10.95
N ILE A 310 -1.79 -34.84 10.89
CA ILE A 310 -2.44 -34.36 9.66
C ILE A 310 -1.40 -34.14 8.54
N LEU A 311 -0.26 -33.51 8.85
CA LEU A 311 0.80 -33.30 7.87
C LEU A 311 1.41 -34.61 7.33
N LEU A 312 1.54 -35.61 8.17
CA LEU A 312 2.04 -36.93 7.73
C LEU A 312 1.08 -37.57 6.71
N GLU A 313 -0.22 -37.45 6.91
CA GLU A 313 -1.22 -37.96 5.96
C GLU A 313 -1.19 -37.17 4.65
N ILE A 314 -1.12 -35.82 4.72
CA ILE A 314 -0.95 -34.99 3.52
C ILE A 314 0.31 -35.41 2.75
N LYS A 315 1.44 -35.61 3.42
CA LYS A 315 2.69 -36.06 2.78
C LYS A 315 2.58 -37.46 2.17
N ARG A 316 1.81 -38.39 2.77
CA ARG A 316 1.58 -39.70 2.22
C ARG A 316 0.72 -39.67 0.95
N ALA A 317 -0.35 -38.86 0.97
CA ALA A 317 -1.25 -38.71 -0.18
C ALA A 317 -0.59 -38.02 -1.36
N MET A 318 0.40 -37.12 -1.11
CA MET A 318 1.06 -36.34 -2.13
C MET A 318 2.50 -36.79 -2.43
N ARG A 319 2.76 -38.09 -2.46
CA ARG A 319 4.06 -38.65 -2.84
C ARG A 319 4.47 -38.15 -4.23
N GLY A 320 5.52 -37.28 -4.28
CA GLY A 320 6.06 -36.74 -5.53
C GLY A 320 6.08 -35.20 -5.62
N MET A 321 5.39 -34.46 -4.76
CA MET A 321 5.54 -33.01 -4.70
C MET A 321 6.73 -32.63 -3.83
N GLY A 322 7.76 -32.03 -4.43
CA GLY A 322 9.01 -31.63 -3.75
C GLY A 322 8.89 -30.47 -2.76
N GLN A 323 7.69 -30.11 -2.29
CA GLN A 323 7.49 -29.02 -1.35
C GLN A 323 7.70 -29.45 0.11
N LYS A 324 8.56 -28.72 0.81
CA LYS A 324 8.83 -28.92 2.24
C LYS A 324 7.76 -28.22 3.09
N PHE A 325 6.70 -28.94 3.44
CA PHE A 325 5.70 -28.45 4.39
C PHE A 325 6.13 -28.69 5.84
N SER A 326 5.82 -27.74 6.74
CA SER A 326 6.06 -27.88 8.18
C SER A 326 4.76 -27.96 8.97
N ALA A 327 4.78 -28.65 10.12
CA ALA A 327 3.63 -28.76 11.01
C ALA A 327 3.21 -27.38 11.58
N VAL A 328 4.18 -26.47 11.74
CA VAL A 328 3.91 -25.08 12.18
C VAL A 328 3.13 -24.31 11.13
N ALA A 329 3.51 -24.45 9.85
CA ALA A 329 2.78 -23.83 8.75
C ALA A 329 1.36 -24.38 8.64
N LEU A 330 1.19 -25.72 8.72
CA LEU A 330 -0.13 -26.34 8.73
C LEU A 330 -0.97 -25.87 9.93
N GLY A 331 -0.40 -25.79 11.12
CA GLY A 331 -1.11 -25.30 12.30
C GLY A 331 -1.65 -23.87 12.12
N ARG A 332 -0.92 -22.99 11.45
CA ARG A 332 -1.39 -21.65 11.10
C ARG A 332 -2.57 -21.70 10.13
N GLU A 333 -2.50 -22.53 9.11
CA GLU A 333 -3.60 -22.72 8.14
C GLU A 333 -4.88 -23.24 8.82
N LEU A 334 -4.75 -24.26 9.70
CA LEU A 334 -5.87 -24.83 10.44
C LEU A 334 -6.56 -23.81 11.35
N VAL A 335 -5.77 -22.92 11.97
CA VAL A 335 -6.31 -21.80 12.75
C VAL A 335 -7.07 -20.80 11.87
N GLN A 336 -6.55 -20.48 10.69
CA GLN A 336 -7.21 -19.57 9.74
C GLN A 336 -8.51 -20.15 9.17
N LEU A 337 -8.53 -21.46 8.92
CA LEU A 337 -9.72 -22.19 8.51
C LEU A 337 -10.75 -22.32 9.64
N GLN A 338 -10.43 -21.86 10.86
CA GLN A 338 -11.28 -22.01 12.04
C GLN A 338 -11.61 -23.49 12.36
N VAL A 339 -10.69 -24.39 12.05
CA VAL A 339 -10.82 -25.80 12.43
C VAL A 339 -10.94 -25.89 13.95
N PRO A 340 -11.96 -26.60 14.50
CA PRO A 340 -12.14 -26.77 15.94
C PRO A 340 -10.86 -27.27 16.59
N ARG A 341 -10.42 -26.62 17.67
CA ARG A 341 -9.16 -26.95 18.33
C ARG A 341 -9.29 -27.03 19.83
N ARG A 342 -8.55 -27.90 20.45
CA ARG A 342 -8.36 -27.96 21.91
C ARG A 342 -6.89 -28.10 22.26
N ARG A 343 -6.51 -27.61 23.41
CA ARG A 343 -5.14 -27.73 23.91
C ARG A 343 -5.07 -28.94 24.85
N SER A 344 -4.14 -29.84 24.57
CA SER A 344 -3.75 -30.91 25.50
C SER A 344 -2.48 -30.53 26.23
N SER A 345 -2.06 -31.32 27.22
CA SER A 345 -0.79 -31.12 27.96
C SER A 345 0.44 -31.15 27.05
N LYS A 346 0.36 -31.79 25.89
CA LYS A 346 1.51 -32.02 24.98
C LYS A 346 1.41 -31.31 23.64
N ALA A 347 0.22 -30.95 23.16
CA ALA A 347 0.04 -30.38 21.81
C ALA A 347 -1.35 -29.74 21.63
N THR A 348 -1.50 -28.92 20.59
CA THR A 348 -2.80 -28.50 20.09
C THR A 348 -3.37 -29.58 19.18
N LEU A 349 -4.61 -29.99 19.43
CA LEU A 349 -5.36 -30.97 18.66
C LEU A 349 -6.43 -30.24 17.84
N TYR A 350 -6.69 -30.72 16.65
CA TYR A 350 -7.68 -30.23 15.70
C TYR A 350 -8.71 -31.32 15.40
N TYR A 351 -9.99 -30.96 15.38
CA TYR A 351 -11.08 -31.89 15.11
C TYR A 351 -11.36 -31.95 13.62
N VAL A 352 -11.12 -33.11 13.01
CA VAL A 352 -11.23 -33.30 11.56
C VAL A 352 -11.80 -34.71 11.26
N ARG A 353 -12.44 -34.82 10.08
CA ARG A 353 -12.85 -36.10 9.51
C ARG A 353 -12.10 -36.32 8.20
N ARG A 354 -11.63 -37.54 7.96
CA ARG A 354 -11.07 -37.90 6.65
C ARG A 354 -12.18 -37.95 5.62
N LYS A 355 -11.95 -37.37 4.46
CA LYS A 355 -12.79 -37.62 3.29
C LYS A 355 -12.50 -39.02 2.77
N HIS A 356 -13.55 -39.79 2.57
CA HIS A 356 -13.39 -41.02 1.83
C HIS A 356 -13.06 -40.69 0.38
N ASP A 357 -11.94 -41.20 -0.15
CA ASP A 357 -11.69 -41.19 -1.59
C ASP A 357 -12.83 -41.96 -2.25
N GLU A 358 -13.80 -41.24 -2.84
CA GLU A 358 -14.63 -41.83 -3.89
C GLU A 358 -13.69 -42.00 -5.08
N GLY A 359 -13.26 -43.26 -5.26
CA GLY A 359 -12.21 -43.63 -6.19
C GLY A 359 -12.45 -43.12 -7.61
N CYS A 360 -11.40 -42.58 -8.21
CA CYS A 360 -11.19 -42.60 -9.66
C CYS A 360 -10.35 -43.82 -10.00
#